data_81afa616d31b3144f4f9def1c4f9f045
#
_entry.id   81afa616d31b3144f4f9def1c4f9f045
#
_cell.length_a   1.000
_cell.length_b   1.000
_cell.length_c   1.000
_cell.angle_alpha   90.00
_cell.angle_beta   90.00
_cell.angle_gamma   90.00
#
_symmetry.space_group_name_H-M   'P 1'
#
loop_
_entity.id
_entity.type
_entity.pdbx_description
1 polymer ?
#
loop_
_entity_poly.entity_id
_entity_poly.type
_entity_poly.pdbx_seq_one_letter_code
_entity_poly.pdbx_strand_id
1 'polypeptide(L)'
;MSGCSGSCLCRAVRYVVQGDLRPVIACHCVQCRKTSGHFVAATSCRHDDIVITGEVTWYRSSETAQRGFCATCGSSLFWDGPGENLSIMAGTVDGEIDLKIAGHIFCADKGSYYDILDDVPMFDQDDPNLTTQVLP
;
A
#
# COMPACT_ATOMS: atom_id res chain seq x y z
N MET A 1 17.86 0.16 7.93
CA MET A 1 17.40 -1.22 8.07
C MET A 1 16.40 -1.51 6.97
N SER A 2 16.63 -2.55 6.28
CA SER A 2 15.82 -2.89 5.13
C SER A 2 15.29 -4.31 5.27
N GLY A 3 14.20 -4.57 4.55
CA GLY A 3 13.64 -5.88 4.49
C GLY A 3 12.45 -6.08 5.41
N CYS A 4 11.54 -6.89 4.94
CA CYS A 4 10.39 -7.36 5.70
C CYS A 4 9.82 -8.58 5.01
N SER A 5 8.88 -9.23 5.66
CA SER A 5 8.05 -10.26 5.05
C SER A 5 6.60 -10.01 5.41
N GLY A 6 5.71 -10.64 4.67
CA GLY A 6 4.30 -10.52 4.94
C GLY A 6 3.48 -11.55 4.19
N SER A 7 2.18 -11.52 4.41
CA SER A 7 1.27 -12.46 3.76
C SER A 7 -0.18 -11.96 3.82
N CYS A 8 -1.03 -12.60 3.02
CA CYS A 8 -2.48 -12.51 3.21
C CYS A 8 -2.89 -13.25 4.49
N LEU A 9 -4.14 -13.11 4.87
CA LEU A 9 -4.63 -13.73 6.11
C LEU A 9 -4.47 -15.25 6.11
N CYS A 10 -4.81 -15.92 5.01
CA CYS A 10 -4.72 -17.39 4.92
C CYS A 10 -3.32 -17.90 4.59
N ARG A 11 -2.39 -17.00 4.30
CA ARG A 11 -0.99 -17.28 3.97
C ARG A 11 -0.78 -17.98 2.62
N ALA A 12 -1.80 -18.07 1.79
CA ALA A 12 -1.64 -18.61 0.44
C ALA A 12 -0.73 -17.71 -0.42
N VAL A 13 -0.74 -16.39 -0.15
CA VAL A 13 0.18 -15.44 -0.78
C VAL A 13 1.12 -14.92 0.30
N ARG A 14 2.41 -15.04 0.02
CA ARG A 14 3.48 -14.56 0.92
C ARG A 14 4.48 -13.77 0.11
N TYR A 15 5.20 -12.89 0.79
CA TYR A 15 6.23 -12.10 0.13
C TYR A 15 7.39 -11.81 1.07
N VAL A 16 8.55 -11.58 0.47
CA VAL A 16 9.75 -11.13 1.17
C VAL A 16 10.30 -9.93 0.40
N VAL A 17 10.61 -8.87 1.12
CA VAL A 17 11.25 -7.68 0.56
C VAL A 17 12.69 -7.64 1.08
N GLN A 18 13.63 -7.45 0.17
CA GLN A 18 15.04 -7.25 0.52
C GLN A 18 15.47 -5.90 -0.03
N GLY A 19 15.18 -4.86 0.69
CA GLY A 19 15.46 -3.51 0.25
C GLY A 19 14.70 -2.52 1.12
N ASP A 20 14.78 -1.28 0.74
CA ASP A 20 14.18 -0.20 1.49
C ASP A 20 12.70 -0.09 1.22
N LEU A 21 11.98 0.32 2.24
CA LEU A 21 10.55 0.58 2.18
C LEU A 21 10.30 2.08 2.29
N ARG A 22 9.31 2.54 1.55
CA ARG A 22 8.84 3.92 1.68
C ARG A 22 8.06 4.06 2.99
N PRO A 23 8.08 5.23 3.64
CA PRO A 23 7.15 5.48 4.75
C PRO A 23 5.71 5.21 4.34
N VAL A 24 4.88 4.87 5.30
CA VAL A 24 3.47 4.54 5.03
C VAL A 24 2.72 5.79 4.61
N ILE A 25 1.93 5.68 3.57
CA ILE A 25 1.06 6.75 3.08
C ILE A 25 -0.39 6.28 3.18
N ALA A 26 -1.24 7.14 3.72
CA ALA A 26 -2.67 6.89 3.79
C ALA A 26 -3.35 7.51 2.57
N CYS A 27 -4.05 6.70 1.78
CA CYS A 27 -4.76 7.15 0.60
C CYS A 27 -6.26 7.08 0.84
N HIS A 28 -6.93 8.22 0.70
CA HIS A 28 -8.36 8.38 0.99
C HIS A 28 -9.23 8.43 -0.26
N CYS A 29 -8.72 8.01 -1.41
CA CYS A 29 -9.45 8.07 -2.66
C CYS A 29 -10.62 7.08 -2.68
N VAL A 30 -11.53 7.29 -3.63
CA VAL A 30 -12.74 6.47 -3.76
C VAL A 30 -12.38 4.99 -3.98
N GLN A 31 -11.39 4.70 -4.83
CA GLN A 31 -10.99 3.33 -5.08
C GLN A 31 -10.44 2.66 -3.83
N CYS A 32 -9.60 3.36 -3.08
CA CYS A 32 -9.05 2.82 -1.84
C CYS A 32 -10.15 2.52 -0.84
N ARG A 33 -11.13 3.44 -0.70
CA ARG A 33 -12.25 3.21 0.22
C ARG A 33 -13.11 2.02 -0.22
N LYS A 34 -13.38 1.91 -1.51
CA LYS A 34 -14.24 0.82 -2.02
C LYS A 34 -13.57 -0.54 -1.89
N THR A 35 -12.26 -0.61 -2.12
CA THR A 35 -11.55 -1.88 -2.11
C THR A 35 -11.21 -2.36 -0.71
N SER A 36 -11.15 -1.49 0.28
CA SER A 36 -10.71 -1.84 1.64
C SER A 36 -11.76 -1.62 2.71
N GLY A 37 -12.76 -0.80 2.45
CA GLY A 37 -13.76 -0.43 3.44
C GLY A 37 -13.38 0.76 4.31
N HIS A 38 -12.18 1.27 4.13
CA HIS A 38 -11.67 2.47 4.83
C HIS A 38 -10.61 3.10 3.95
N PHE A 39 -9.80 4.00 4.44
CA PHE A 39 -8.63 4.43 3.67
C PHE A 39 -7.63 3.27 3.59
N VAL A 40 -6.72 3.36 2.61
CA VAL A 40 -5.64 2.39 2.47
C VAL A 40 -4.36 2.99 3.04
N ALA A 41 -3.68 2.23 3.88
CA ALA A 41 -2.35 2.55 4.37
C ALA A 41 -1.36 1.63 3.68
N ALA A 42 -0.42 2.19 2.92
CA ALA A 42 0.50 1.38 2.14
C ALA A 42 1.93 1.91 2.25
N THR A 43 2.86 0.98 2.31
CA THR A 43 4.27 1.23 2.03
C THR A 43 4.54 0.87 0.58
N SER A 44 5.77 0.99 0.13
CA SER A 44 6.17 0.49 -1.17
C SER A 44 7.64 0.09 -1.18
N CYS A 45 7.98 -0.75 -2.14
CA CYS A 45 9.35 -1.14 -2.42
C CYS A 45 9.54 -1.13 -3.93
N ARG A 46 10.78 -1.32 -4.38
CA ARG A 46 11.04 -1.52 -5.80
C ARG A 46 10.55 -2.89 -6.22
N HIS A 47 10.04 -3.01 -7.44
CA HIS A 47 9.64 -4.32 -7.98
C HIS A 47 10.78 -5.35 -7.91
N ASP A 48 12.02 -4.90 -8.09
CA ASP A 48 13.17 -5.80 -8.07
C ASP A 48 13.52 -6.32 -6.68
N ASP A 49 12.97 -5.71 -5.64
CA ASP A 49 13.31 -6.02 -4.25
C ASP A 49 12.34 -6.99 -3.58
N ILE A 50 11.26 -7.37 -4.25
CA ILE A 50 10.24 -8.23 -3.67
C ILE A 50 10.15 -9.56 -4.39
N VAL A 51 10.01 -10.62 -3.62
CA VAL A 51 9.70 -11.97 -4.13
C VAL A 51 8.36 -12.37 -3.57
N ILE A 52 7.42 -12.64 -4.45
CA ILE A 52 6.06 -13.05 -4.10
C ILE A 52 5.91 -14.53 -4.37
N THR A 53 5.39 -15.27 -3.38
CA THR A 53 5.11 -16.69 -3.47
C THR A 53 3.61 -16.90 -3.35
N GLY A 54 3.07 -17.78 -4.19
CA GLY A 54 1.62 -18.00 -4.27
C GLY A 54 1.01 -17.18 -5.38
N GLU A 55 -0.29 -17.35 -5.56
CA GLU A 55 -1.00 -16.77 -6.69
C GLU A 55 -1.76 -15.53 -6.27
N VAL A 56 -1.32 -14.37 -6.77
CA VAL A 56 -2.02 -13.10 -6.58
C VAL A 56 -3.06 -12.97 -7.69
N THR A 57 -4.27 -12.61 -7.31
CA THR A 57 -5.31 -12.24 -8.26
C THR A 57 -5.27 -10.75 -8.47
N TRP A 58 -5.20 -10.33 -9.72
CA TRP A 58 -5.07 -8.92 -10.09
C TRP A 58 -6.35 -8.40 -10.71
N TYR A 59 -6.84 -7.31 -10.15
CA TYR A 59 -7.95 -6.56 -10.72
C TYR A 59 -7.42 -5.27 -11.33
N ARG A 60 -7.67 -5.08 -12.64
CA ARG A 60 -7.28 -3.83 -13.29
C ARG A 60 -8.25 -2.73 -12.84
N SER A 61 -7.75 -1.85 -12.01
CA SER A 61 -8.54 -0.80 -11.38
C SER A 61 -8.55 0.50 -12.17
N SER A 62 -7.62 0.66 -13.12
CA SER A 62 -7.57 1.79 -14.04
C SER A 62 -6.80 1.39 -15.28
N GLU A 63 -6.63 2.32 -16.22
CA GLU A 63 -5.86 2.05 -17.43
C GLU A 63 -4.39 1.75 -17.13
N THR A 64 -3.87 2.28 -16.02
CA THR A 64 -2.43 2.21 -15.72
C THR A 64 -2.13 1.43 -14.44
N ALA A 65 -3.14 0.96 -13.71
CA ALA A 65 -2.92 0.33 -12.41
C ALA A 65 -3.77 -0.90 -12.21
N GLN A 66 -3.28 -1.78 -11.35
CA GLN A 66 -4.01 -2.98 -10.93
C GLN A 66 -3.83 -3.19 -9.42
N ARG A 67 -4.77 -3.90 -8.83
CA ARG A 67 -4.77 -4.20 -7.40
C ARG A 67 -4.66 -5.70 -7.21
N GLY A 68 -3.72 -6.11 -6.36
CA GLY A 68 -3.47 -7.51 -6.08
C GLY A 68 -4.10 -7.95 -4.77
N PHE A 69 -4.76 -9.08 -4.79
CA PHE A 69 -5.42 -9.64 -3.60
C PHE A 69 -5.39 -11.16 -3.64
N CYS A 70 -5.69 -11.77 -2.50
CA CYS A 70 -5.79 -13.21 -2.40
C CYS A 70 -7.22 -13.64 -2.69
N ALA A 71 -7.42 -14.46 -3.72
CA ALA A 71 -8.77 -14.93 -4.07
C ALA A 71 -9.36 -15.89 -3.03
N THR A 72 -8.52 -16.51 -2.20
CA THR A 72 -8.97 -17.45 -1.19
C THR A 72 -9.52 -16.74 0.05
N CYS A 73 -8.81 -15.75 0.59
CA CYS A 73 -9.24 -15.07 1.81
C CYS A 73 -9.66 -13.61 1.60
N GLY A 74 -9.45 -13.07 0.40
CA GLY A 74 -9.88 -11.71 0.06
C GLY A 74 -8.95 -10.60 0.53
N SER A 75 -7.81 -10.90 1.15
CA SER A 75 -6.90 -9.86 1.63
C SER A 75 -6.41 -8.98 0.49
N SER A 76 -6.53 -7.67 0.64
CA SER A 76 -5.86 -6.71 -0.23
C SER A 76 -4.38 -6.71 0.10
N LEU A 77 -3.53 -6.84 -0.93
CA LEU A 77 -2.09 -6.97 -0.73
C LEU A 77 -1.30 -5.87 -1.42
N PHE A 78 -1.57 -5.62 -2.69
CA PHE A 78 -0.70 -4.79 -3.52
C PHE A 78 -1.49 -3.80 -4.38
N TRP A 79 -0.83 -2.70 -4.69
CA TRP A 79 -1.25 -1.79 -5.75
C TRP A 79 -0.05 -1.61 -6.68
N ASP A 80 -0.25 -1.89 -7.95
CA ASP A 80 0.78 -1.84 -8.97
C ASP A 80 0.37 -0.82 -10.03
N GLY A 81 1.05 0.29 -10.07
CA GLY A 81 0.79 1.37 -11.00
C GLY A 81 2.05 1.73 -11.78
N PRO A 82 2.07 2.90 -12.41
CA PRO A 82 3.24 3.35 -13.16
C PRO A 82 4.48 3.49 -12.27
N GLY A 83 5.64 3.29 -12.88
CA GLY A 83 6.92 3.48 -12.20
C GLY A 83 7.54 2.18 -11.72
N GLU A 84 8.58 2.32 -10.92
CA GLU A 84 9.42 1.20 -10.51
C GLU A 84 9.03 0.58 -9.19
N ASN A 85 8.03 1.13 -8.51
CA ASN A 85 7.65 0.72 -7.17
C ASN A 85 6.33 -0.06 -7.16
N LEU A 86 6.26 -1.01 -6.24
CA LEU A 86 5.04 -1.75 -5.93
C LEU A 86 4.57 -1.34 -4.53
N SER A 87 3.32 -0.93 -4.41
CA SER A 87 2.74 -0.61 -3.10
C SER A 87 2.29 -1.88 -2.39
N ILE A 88 2.53 -1.92 -1.10
CA ILE A 88 2.20 -3.04 -0.24
C ILE A 88 1.28 -2.53 0.87
N MET A 89 0.14 -3.17 1.06
CA MET A 89 -0.77 -2.80 2.14
C MET A 89 -0.05 -3.00 3.47
N ALA A 90 0.09 -1.94 4.25
CA ALA A 90 0.96 -1.93 5.44
C ALA A 90 0.56 -2.99 6.46
N GLY A 91 -0.73 -3.23 6.61
CA GLY A 91 -1.22 -4.22 7.57
C GLY A 91 -0.89 -5.67 7.23
N THR A 92 -0.42 -5.96 6.02
CA THR A 92 -0.03 -7.31 5.63
C THR A 92 1.42 -7.66 5.98
N VAL A 93 2.19 -6.68 6.42
CA VAL A 93 3.59 -6.90 6.84
C VAL A 93 3.60 -7.61 8.18
N ASP A 94 4.42 -8.66 8.28
CA ASP A 94 4.55 -9.42 9.52
C ASP A 94 5.42 -8.69 10.54
N GLY A 95 5.10 -8.90 11.82
CA GLY A 95 5.89 -8.34 12.91
C GLY A 95 5.77 -6.82 13.01
N GLU A 96 6.73 -6.23 13.70
CA GLU A 96 6.80 -4.79 13.85
C GLU A 96 7.67 -4.20 12.74
N ILE A 97 7.17 -3.14 12.11
CA ILE A 97 7.94 -2.38 11.14
C ILE A 97 8.21 -0.99 11.71
N ASP A 98 9.40 -0.48 11.43
CA ASP A 98 9.79 0.86 11.88
C ASP A 98 9.35 1.90 10.85
N LEU A 99 8.05 1.86 10.52
CA LEU A 99 7.43 2.78 9.58
C LEU A 99 6.19 3.37 10.21
N LYS A 100 5.94 4.63 9.92
CA LYS A 100 4.75 5.34 10.39
C LYS A 100 4.05 5.97 9.20
N ILE A 101 2.80 6.36 9.38
CA ILE A 101 2.10 7.15 8.39
C ILE A 101 2.80 8.51 8.32
N ALA A 102 3.34 8.82 7.15
CA ALA A 102 4.09 10.05 6.91
C ALA A 102 3.28 11.12 6.18
N GLY A 103 2.11 10.76 5.67
CA GLY A 103 1.25 11.71 4.98
C GLY A 103 -0.03 11.07 4.49
N HIS A 104 -0.94 11.93 4.06
CA HIS A 104 -2.23 11.56 3.52
C HIS A 104 -2.39 12.14 2.12
N ILE A 105 -2.90 11.33 1.19
CA ILE A 105 -3.18 11.77 -0.18
C ILE A 105 -4.65 11.54 -0.51
N PHE A 106 -5.13 12.25 -1.52
CA PHE A 106 -6.52 12.23 -1.96
C PHE A 106 -7.49 12.54 -0.81
N CYS A 107 -7.11 13.51 0.03
CA CYS A 107 -7.93 13.92 1.15
C CYS A 107 -9.23 14.59 0.71
N ALA A 108 -9.26 15.16 -0.50
CA ALA A 108 -10.48 15.73 -1.07
C ALA A 108 -11.59 14.70 -1.23
N ASP A 109 -11.22 13.41 -1.38
CA ASP A 109 -12.18 12.32 -1.59
C ASP A 109 -12.41 11.50 -0.31
N LYS A 110 -11.94 11.99 0.81
CA LYS A 110 -12.06 11.32 2.11
C LYS A 110 -13.52 10.97 2.42
N GLY A 111 -13.72 9.83 3.05
CA GLY A 111 -15.03 9.47 3.56
C GLY A 111 -15.54 10.46 4.60
N SER A 112 -16.85 10.65 4.66
CA SER A 112 -17.48 11.63 5.55
C SER A 112 -17.60 11.14 6.99
N TYR A 113 -17.32 9.87 7.24
CA TYR A 113 -17.58 9.22 8.52
C TYR A 113 -16.39 9.29 9.48
N TYR A 114 -15.30 9.93 9.09
CA TYR A 114 -14.11 10.04 9.94
C TYR A 114 -13.37 11.35 9.67
N ASP A 115 -12.57 11.74 10.64
CA ASP A 115 -11.67 12.88 10.55
C ASP A 115 -10.23 12.42 10.59
N ILE A 116 -9.34 13.18 9.95
CA ILE A 116 -7.90 12.96 10.04
C ILE A 116 -7.41 13.80 11.21
N LEU A 117 -6.94 13.14 12.27
CA LEU A 117 -6.64 13.80 13.54
C LEU A 117 -5.15 13.88 13.86
N ASP A 118 -4.28 13.30 13.02
CA ASP A 118 -2.85 13.45 13.21
C ASP A 118 -2.35 14.76 12.58
N ASP A 119 -1.07 15.04 12.75
CA ASP A 119 -0.45 16.29 12.29
C ASP A 119 0.51 16.11 11.11
N VAL A 120 0.44 14.95 10.44
CA VAL A 120 1.27 14.75 9.26
C VAL A 120 0.67 15.45 8.04
N PRO A 121 1.46 15.73 6.99
CA PRO A 121 0.97 16.47 5.83
C PRO A 121 -0.25 15.81 5.17
N MET A 122 -1.17 16.64 4.72
CA MET A 122 -2.38 16.22 4.00
C MET A 122 -2.43 16.92 2.65
N PHE A 123 -2.68 16.13 1.60
CA PHE A 123 -2.76 16.63 0.23
C PHE A 123 -4.12 16.26 -0.36
N ASP A 124 -4.74 17.20 -1.06
CA ASP A 124 -6.05 16.96 -1.70
C ASP A 124 -5.99 15.90 -2.79
N GLN A 125 -4.85 15.82 -3.48
CA GLN A 125 -4.59 14.86 -4.55
C GLN A 125 -3.32 14.09 -4.23
N ASP A 126 -2.70 13.50 -5.23
CA ASP A 126 -1.41 12.85 -5.07
C ASP A 126 -0.30 13.88 -4.82
N ASP A 127 0.75 13.45 -4.15
CA ASP A 127 1.99 14.20 -4.04
C ASP A 127 3.16 13.27 -4.40
N PRO A 128 3.72 13.40 -5.61
CA PRO A 128 4.81 12.52 -6.04
C PRO A 128 6.06 12.57 -5.15
N ASN A 129 6.33 13.70 -4.52
CA ASN A 129 7.46 13.80 -3.60
C ASN A 129 7.29 12.88 -2.38
N LEU A 130 6.05 12.58 -2.04
CA LEU A 130 5.73 11.70 -0.93
C LEU A 130 5.59 10.25 -1.39
N THR A 131 4.86 10.03 -2.49
CA THR A 131 4.43 8.69 -2.89
C THR A 131 5.49 7.90 -3.65
N THR A 132 6.45 8.58 -4.29
CA THR A 132 7.50 7.89 -5.03
C THR A 132 8.79 7.71 -4.23
N GLN A 133 8.85 8.26 -3.03
CA GLN A 133 10.03 8.16 -2.21
C GLN A 133 10.23 6.74 -1.71
N VAL A 134 11.44 6.21 -1.93
CA VAL A 134 11.90 5.01 -1.26
C VAL A 134 13.16 5.40 -0.50
N LEU A 135 13.13 5.22 0.81
CA LEU A 135 14.26 5.62 1.64
C LEU A 135 15.48 4.75 1.35
N PRO A 136 16.65 5.35 1.31
CA PRO A 136 17.89 4.61 1.12
C PRO A 136 18.24 3.74 2.31
#